data_641095e6c7528f7984933bc6a76fb618
#
_entry.id   641095e6c7528f7984933bc6a76fb618
#
_cell.length_a   1.000
_cell.length_b   1.000
_cell.length_c   1.000
_cell.angle_alpha   90.00
_cell.angle_beta   90.00
_cell.angle_gamma   90.00
#
_symmetry.space_group_name_H-M   'P 1'
#
loop_
_entity.id
_entity.type
_entity.pdbx_description
1 polymer ?
#
loop_
_entity_poly.entity_id
_entity_poly.type
_entity_poly.pdbx_seq_one_letter_code
_entity_poly.pdbx_strand_id
1 'polypeptide(L)'
;LKDYLTINSVLNNIYPSIIINELFSEINNFKKENNIEHLSSFNRKIHDIVTSQVSSFIFERLGERYNHFLIDEFQDTSVLQWQNFLPLLADTLDFGKSIIVGDGKQSIYRWRSGEVEQFLNLPQIYKGAGLSYFSEWQAKLINHYKSENLSENFRSKKNIIEFNNNFFSEAKNILSDELIEIYKNHKQDFTYAEDGGYININLFDKEVFNQEMLKYIFAEVNDLVQNYMYSFKDMAILCNTNKEIEKIADYLSINNIPFVSNEGLLISKSLKVKLIVSVLKYLQNNDDGLIKVSVLAKLH
;
A
#
# COMPACT_ATOMS: atom_id res chain seq x y z
N LEU A 1 -15.60 -26.86 -27.03
CA LEU A 1 -15.26 -25.45 -26.85
C LEU A 1 -14.37 -25.24 -25.59
N LYS A 2 -14.76 -25.85 -24.45
CA LYS A 2 -14.01 -25.73 -23.18
C LYS A 2 -12.57 -26.28 -23.32
N ASP A 3 -12.41 -27.44 -23.91
CA ASP A 3 -11.09 -28.04 -24.13
C ASP A 3 -10.22 -27.22 -25.09
N TYR A 4 -10.81 -26.68 -26.15
CA TYR A 4 -10.12 -25.79 -27.08
C TYR A 4 -9.62 -24.51 -26.38
N LEU A 5 -10.45 -23.87 -25.55
CA LEU A 5 -10.07 -22.69 -24.79
C LEU A 5 -8.95 -22.99 -23.78
N THR A 6 -9.02 -24.15 -23.12
CA THR A 6 -8.00 -24.61 -22.18
C THR A 6 -6.66 -24.85 -22.88
N ILE A 7 -6.66 -25.59 -23.99
CA ILE A 7 -5.47 -25.88 -24.79
C ILE A 7 -4.85 -24.58 -25.32
N ASN A 8 -5.66 -23.67 -25.83
CA ASN A 8 -5.18 -22.39 -26.38
C ASN A 8 -4.58 -21.51 -25.25
N SER A 9 -5.20 -21.50 -24.07
CA SER A 9 -4.66 -20.81 -22.89
C SER A 9 -3.32 -21.41 -22.46
N VAL A 10 -3.17 -22.74 -22.44
CA VAL A 10 -1.91 -23.40 -22.10
C VAL A 10 -0.84 -23.08 -23.14
N LEU A 11 -1.14 -23.17 -24.42
CA LEU A 11 -0.17 -22.88 -25.49
C LEU A 11 0.31 -21.43 -25.45
N ASN A 12 -0.58 -20.47 -25.20
CA ASN A 12 -0.23 -19.07 -25.12
C ASN A 12 0.63 -18.70 -23.88
N ASN A 13 0.54 -19.52 -22.82
CA ASN A 13 1.24 -19.25 -21.57
C ASN A 13 2.45 -20.16 -21.34
N ILE A 14 2.73 -21.16 -22.19
CA ILE A 14 3.81 -22.12 -21.99
C ILE A 14 5.19 -21.46 -22.02
N TYR A 15 5.45 -20.59 -22.98
CA TYR A 15 6.73 -19.87 -23.07
C TYR A 15 6.92 -18.87 -21.93
N PRO A 16 5.96 -18.00 -21.61
CA PRO A 16 6.04 -17.17 -20.41
C PRO A 16 6.29 -17.97 -19.13
N SER A 17 5.64 -19.12 -18.97
CA SER A 17 5.81 -19.98 -17.78
C SER A 17 7.20 -20.60 -17.68
N ILE A 18 7.78 -21.01 -18.83
CA ILE A 18 9.14 -21.53 -18.87
C ILE A 18 10.13 -20.43 -18.49
N ILE A 19 10.01 -19.24 -19.09
CA ILE A 19 10.89 -18.11 -18.79
C ILE A 19 10.79 -17.71 -17.31
N ILE A 20 9.59 -17.68 -16.74
CA ILE A 20 9.38 -17.38 -15.32
C ILE A 20 10.07 -18.42 -14.45
N ASN A 21 9.96 -19.72 -14.75
CA ASN A 21 10.62 -20.78 -14.00
C ASN A 21 12.15 -20.67 -14.07
N GLU A 22 12.70 -20.36 -15.24
CA GLU A 22 14.14 -20.12 -15.42
C GLU A 22 14.61 -18.92 -14.59
N LEU A 23 13.88 -17.82 -14.64
CA LEU A 23 14.15 -16.63 -13.81
C LEU A 23 14.10 -16.95 -12.30
N PHE A 24 13.12 -17.72 -11.84
CA PHE A 24 13.09 -18.16 -10.45
C PHE A 24 14.27 -19.03 -10.07
N SER A 25 14.71 -19.92 -10.96
CA SER A 25 15.90 -20.75 -10.76
C SER A 25 17.15 -19.88 -10.61
N GLU A 26 17.36 -18.94 -11.52
CA GLU A 26 18.50 -18.01 -11.48
C GLU A 26 18.48 -17.10 -10.25
N ILE A 27 17.30 -16.56 -9.87
CA ILE A 27 17.16 -15.78 -8.65
C ILE A 27 17.53 -16.62 -7.41
N ASN A 28 17.12 -17.88 -7.36
CA ASN A 28 17.44 -18.76 -6.24
C ASN A 28 18.93 -19.10 -6.19
N ASN A 29 19.57 -19.32 -7.34
CA ASN A 29 21.01 -19.53 -7.42
C ASN A 29 21.78 -18.28 -6.95
N PHE A 30 21.40 -17.11 -7.44
CA PHE A 30 21.98 -15.84 -7.04
C PHE A 30 21.84 -15.59 -5.53
N LYS A 31 20.69 -15.88 -4.97
CA LYS A 31 20.44 -15.78 -3.52
C LYS A 31 21.36 -16.68 -2.70
N LYS A 32 21.55 -17.93 -3.15
CA LYS A 32 22.45 -18.90 -2.49
C LYS A 32 23.91 -18.49 -2.60
N GLU A 33 24.37 -18.08 -3.76
CA GLU A 33 25.75 -17.67 -4.01
C GLU A 33 26.17 -16.43 -3.20
N ASN A 34 25.24 -15.49 -3.03
CA ASN A 34 25.52 -14.23 -2.34
C ASN A 34 25.07 -14.21 -0.87
N ASN A 35 24.53 -15.33 -0.34
CA ASN A 35 23.97 -15.40 1.03
C ASN A 35 22.95 -14.30 1.33
N ILE A 36 22.09 -13.99 0.37
CA ILE A 36 21.04 -12.97 0.50
C ILE A 36 19.67 -13.61 0.44
N GLU A 37 18.69 -13.00 1.12
CA GLU A 37 17.30 -13.44 1.10
C GLU A 37 16.37 -12.24 0.88
N HIS A 38 15.30 -12.43 0.13
CA HIS A 38 14.30 -11.39 -0.08
C HIS A 38 13.38 -11.27 1.13
N LEU A 39 13.09 -10.04 1.58
CA LEU A 39 12.25 -9.80 2.76
C LEU A 39 10.89 -10.51 2.69
N SER A 40 10.25 -10.56 1.51
CA SER A 40 8.96 -11.26 1.36
C SER A 40 9.04 -12.77 1.62
N SER A 41 10.20 -13.40 1.46
CA SER A 41 10.36 -14.84 1.71
C SER A 41 10.42 -15.18 3.20
N PHE A 42 10.76 -14.21 4.06
CA PHE A 42 10.76 -14.43 5.50
C PHE A 42 9.36 -14.76 6.04
N ASN A 43 8.34 -14.04 5.59
CA ASN A 43 6.97 -14.32 6.03
C ASN A 43 6.55 -15.75 5.70
N ARG A 44 6.92 -16.27 4.52
CA ARG A 44 6.63 -17.65 4.13
C ARG A 44 7.42 -18.66 4.97
N LYS A 45 8.72 -18.43 5.17
CA LYS A 45 9.56 -19.29 6.01
C LYS A 45 9.05 -19.36 7.45
N ILE A 46 8.65 -18.23 8.01
CA ILE A 46 8.04 -18.18 9.33
C ILE A 46 6.74 -18.97 9.34
N HIS A 47 5.88 -18.75 8.33
CA HIS A 47 4.62 -19.50 8.20
C HIS A 47 4.84 -21.02 8.14
N ASP A 48 5.80 -21.49 7.35
CA ASP A 48 6.13 -22.92 7.23
C ASP A 48 6.61 -23.49 8.57
N ILE A 49 7.39 -22.73 9.35
CA ILE A 49 7.83 -23.14 10.69
C ILE A 49 6.65 -23.16 11.66
N VAL A 50 5.83 -22.12 11.66
CA VAL A 50 4.66 -21.97 12.54
C VAL A 50 3.62 -23.07 12.30
N THR A 51 3.42 -23.44 11.04
CA THR A 51 2.41 -24.42 10.64
C THR A 51 2.93 -25.87 10.72
N SER A 52 4.24 -26.08 10.69
CA SER A 52 4.85 -27.43 10.78
C SER A 52 5.05 -27.92 12.21
N GLN A 53 5.06 -27.04 13.20
CA GLN A 53 5.29 -27.36 14.61
C GLN A 53 4.25 -26.70 15.50
N VAL A 54 3.51 -27.48 16.28
CA VAL A 54 2.44 -27.02 17.20
C VAL A 54 2.99 -26.07 18.29
N SER A 55 4.26 -26.16 18.63
CA SER A 55 4.97 -25.27 19.52
C SER A 55 6.31 -24.91 18.89
N SER A 56 6.36 -23.82 18.13
CA SER A 56 7.62 -23.41 17.57
C SER A 56 8.43 -22.69 18.65
N PHE A 57 9.67 -23.09 18.81
CA PHE A 57 10.69 -22.44 19.67
C PHE A 57 10.71 -20.90 19.57
N ILE A 58 10.32 -20.36 18.42
CA ILE A 58 10.22 -18.91 18.20
C ILE A 58 9.14 -18.29 19.10
N PHE A 59 7.99 -18.96 19.24
CA PHE A 59 6.87 -18.45 20.02
C PHE A 59 7.09 -18.61 21.51
N GLU A 60 7.71 -19.70 21.95
CA GLU A 60 8.09 -19.89 23.34
C GLU A 60 9.03 -18.76 23.79
N ARG A 61 10.05 -18.45 23.01
CA ARG A 61 10.97 -17.34 23.33
C ARG A 61 10.36 -15.94 23.26
N LEU A 62 9.42 -15.70 22.34
CA LEU A 62 8.77 -14.39 22.18
C LEU A 62 7.60 -14.22 23.15
N GLY A 63 6.83 -15.29 23.41
CA GLY A 63 5.70 -15.27 24.32
C GLY A 63 6.06 -15.01 25.76
N GLU A 64 7.23 -15.49 26.22
CA GLU A 64 7.77 -15.15 27.54
C GLU A 64 8.13 -13.65 27.69
N ARG A 65 8.30 -12.93 26.59
CA ARG A 65 8.84 -11.57 26.56
C ARG A 65 7.79 -10.48 26.35
N TYR A 66 6.71 -10.81 25.65
CA TYR A 66 5.69 -9.85 25.23
C TYR A 66 4.30 -10.33 25.66
N ASN A 67 3.62 -9.52 26.46
CA ASN A 67 2.29 -9.83 27.00
C ASN A 67 1.19 -8.94 26.40
N HIS A 68 1.57 -7.87 25.70
CA HIS A 68 0.64 -6.91 25.10
C HIS A 68 1.07 -6.59 23.69
N PHE A 69 0.13 -6.62 22.75
CA PHE A 69 0.37 -6.28 21.37
C PHE A 69 -0.50 -5.10 20.97
N LEU A 70 0.13 -4.13 20.34
CA LEU A 70 -0.50 -2.94 19.79
C LEU A 70 -0.20 -2.94 18.29
N ILE A 71 -1.21 -3.22 17.48
CA ILE A 71 -1.08 -3.34 16.02
C ILE A 71 -1.86 -2.19 15.41
N ASP A 72 -1.17 -1.36 14.64
CA ASP A 72 -1.75 -0.25 13.90
C ASP A 72 -1.79 -0.55 12.40
N GLU A 73 -2.63 0.16 11.66
CA GLU A 73 -2.82 0.01 10.22
C GLU A 73 -3.12 -1.44 9.78
N PHE A 74 -3.93 -2.14 10.57
CA PHE A 74 -4.18 -3.57 10.38
C PHE A 74 -4.79 -3.91 9.01
N GLN A 75 -5.54 -2.99 8.38
CA GLN A 75 -6.12 -3.18 7.06
C GLN A 75 -5.08 -3.43 5.96
N ASP A 76 -3.82 -3.05 6.18
CA ASP A 76 -2.71 -3.25 5.25
C ASP A 76 -1.90 -4.53 5.55
N THR A 77 -2.31 -5.29 6.57
CA THR A 77 -1.67 -6.55 6.95
C THR A 77 -2.06 -7.66 5.97
N SER A 78 -1.09 -8.45 5.51
CA SER A 78 -1.38 -9.61 4.66
C SER A 78 -1.90 -10.79 5.49
N VAL A 79 -2.66 -11.70 4.84
CA VAL A 79 -3.15 -12.93 5.48
C VAL A 79 -2.00 -13.71 6.11
N LEU A 80 -0.88 -13.82 5.41
CA LEU A 80 0.28 -14.57 5.88
C LEU A 80 0.93 -13.92 7.12
N GLN A 81 1.02 -12.59 7.15
CA GLN A 81 1.54 -11.87 8.32
C GLN A 81 0.64 -12.08 9.53
N TRP A 82 -0.67 -11.96 9.35
CA TRP A 82 -1.61 -12.20 10.44
C TRP A 82 -1.56 -13.62 10.96
N GLN A 83 -1.57 -14.62 10.07
CA GLN A 83 -1.49 -16.02 10.45
C GLN A 83 -0.18 -16.34 11.21
N ASN A 84 0.92 -15.70 10.85
CA ASN A 84 2.19 -15.82 11.58
C ASN A 84 2.14 -15.20 12.96
N PHE A 85 1.30 -14.18 13.16
CA PHE A 85 1.19 -13.45 14.41
C PHE A 85 0.18 -14.06 15.39
N LEU A 86 -0.82 -14.77 14.86
CA LEU A 86 -1.92 -15.35 15.64
C LEU A 86 -1.49 -16.20 16.82
N PRO A 87 -0.49 -17.12 16.73
CA PRO A 87 -0.05 -17.91 17.87
C PRO A 87 0.39 -17.04 19.06
N LEU A 88 1.23 -16.03 18.78
CA LEU A 88 1.72 -15.11 19.81
C LEU A 88 0.57 -14.35 20.48
N LEU A 89 -0.36 -13.87 19.68
CA LEU A 89 -1.52 -13.15 20.20
C LEU A 89 -2.41 -14.08 21.03
N ALA A 90 -2.76 -15.25 20.50
CA ALA A 90 -3.65 -16.20 21.16
C ALA A 90 -3.11 -16.68 22.51
N ASP A 91 -1.79 -16.86 22.63
CA ASP A 91 -1.16 -17.27 23.87
C ASP A 91 -1.21 -16.18 24.96
N THR A 92 -1.28 -14.92 24.56
CA THR A 92 -1.28 -13.79 25.52
C THR A 92 -2.68 -13.31 25.92
N LEU A 93 -3.73 -13.70 25.19
CA LEU A 93 -5.10 -13.21 25.44
C LEU A 93 -5.63 -13.54 26.85
N ASP A 94 -5.18 -14.64 27.45
CA ASP A 94 -5.67 -15.08 28.76
C ASP A 94 -5.13 -14.21 29.93
N PHE A 95 -4.02 -13.51 29.73
CA PHE A 95 -3.36 -12.70 30.79
C PHE A 95 -2.93 -11.30 30.32
N GLY A 96 -2.89 -11.05 29.04
CA GLY A 96 -2.53 -9.77 28.45
C GLY A 96 -3.71 -9.02 27.86
N LYS A 97 -3.46 -7.81 27.40
CA LYS A 97 -4.41 -7.00 26.63
C LYS A 97 -3.75 -6.55 25.35
N SER A 98 -4.42 -6.76 24.23
CA SER A 98 -3.92 -6.37 22.91
C SER A 98 -4.92 -5.47 22.21
N ILE A 99 -4.43 -4.57 21.38
CA ILE A 99 -5.25 -3.62 20.62
C ILE A 99 -4.87 -3.77 19.14
N ILE A 100 -5.87 -3.88 18.31
CA ILE A 100 -5.75 -3.84 16.86
C ILE A 100 -6.49 -2.60 16.38
N VAL A 101 -5.80 -1.70 15.69
CA VAL A 101 -6.35 -0.46 15.14
C VAL A 101 -6.24 -0.50 13.63
N GLY A 102 -7.26 -0.01 12.95
CA GLY A 102 -7.26 0.06 11.50
C GLY A 102 -8.50 0.80 10.96
N ASP A 103 -8.43 1.12 9.70
CA ASP A 103 -9.54 1.70 8.96
C ASP A 103 -9.63 1.07 7.56
N GLY A 104 -10.64 0.27 7.32
CA GLY A 104 -10.86 -0.39 6.02
C GLY A 104 -10.91 0.58 4.83
N LYS A 105 -11.36 1.83 5.06
CA LYS A 105 -11.41 2.87 4.03
C LYS A 105 -10.02 3.35 3.58
N GLN A 106 -9.00 3.13 4.42
CA GLN A 106 -7.60 3.51 4.16
C GLN A 106 -6.77 2.37 3.56
N SER A 107 -7.38 1.23 3.25
CA SER A 107 -6.68 0.10 2.62
C SER A 107 -6.25 0.44 1.19
N ILE A 108 -4.98 0.78 0.99
CA ILE A 108 -4.38 1.15 -0.30
C ILE A 108 -3.26 0.21 -0.74
N TYR A 109 -2.94 -0.82 0.07
CA TYR A 109 -1.82 -1.73 -0.19
C TYR A 109 -2.25 -3.14 -0.63
N ARG A 110 -3.42 -3.28 -1.28
CA ARG A 110 -3.89 -4.57 -1.84
C ARG A 110 -2.88 -5.17 -2.83
N TRP A 111 -2.18 -4.35 -3.58
CA TRP A 111 -1.11 -4.76 -4.49
C TRP A 111 0.16 -5.27 -3.77
N ARG A 112 0.31 -5.02 -2.47
CA ARG A 112 1.33 -5.58 -1.57
C ARG A 112 0.81 -6.73 -0.72
N SER A 113 -0.31 -7.33 -1.10
CA SER A 113 -1.00 -8.40 -0.37
C SER A 113 -1.68 -7.96 0.94
N GLY A 114 -1.92 -6.67 1.15
CA GLY A 114 -2.83 -6.19 2.18
C GLY A 114 -4.25 -6.74 1.93
N GLU A 115 -4.92 -7.21 2.98
CA GLU A 115 -6.22 -7.87 2.87
C GLU A 115 -7.22 -7.23 3.83
N VAL A 116 -8.05 -6.33 3.31
CA VAL A 116 -9.03 -5.60 4.11
C VAL A 116 -10.13 -6.50 4.68
N GLU A 117 -10.50 -7.54 3.95
CA GLU A 117 -11.49 -8.52 4.39
C GLU A 117 -11.08 -9.20 5.70
N GLN A 118 -9.78 -9.35 5.93
CA GLN A 118 -9.24 -9.86 7.18
C GLN A 118 -9.56 -8.96 8.38
N PHE A 119 -9.49 -7.65 8.21
CA PHE A 119 -9.87 -6.68 9.24
C PHE A 119 -11.37 -6.67 9.49
N LEU A 120 -12.17 -6.67 8.42
CA LEU A 120 -13.63 -6.65 8.52
C LEU A 120 -14.21 -7.91 9.14
N ASN A 121 -13.55 -9.05 8.95
CA ASN A 121 -14.01 -10.33 9.48
C ASN A 121 -13.59 -10.58 10.94
N LEU A 122 -12.78 -9.72 11.57
CA LEU A 122 -12.44 -9.90 12.98
C LEU A 122 -13.69 -10.04 13.85
N PRO A 123 -13.72 -10.99 14.81
CA PRO A 123 -12.64 -11.87 15.27
C PRO A 123 -12.45 -13.17 14.45
N GLN A 124 -13.15 -13.32 13.33
CA GLN A 124 -13.00 -14.52 12.48
C GLN A 124 -11.65 -14.52 11.77
N ILE A 125 -10.96 -15.66 11.76
CA ILE A 125 -9.68 -15.81 11.06
C ILE A 125 -9.96 -15.99 9.57
N TYR A 126 -9.64 -14.98 8.78
CA TYR A 126 -9.83 -15.01 7.33
C TYR A 126 -8.91 -16.02 6.66
N LYS A 127 -9.46 -16.86 5.78
CA LYS A 127 -8.73 -17.95 5.10
C LYS A 127 -8.01 -18.95 6.03
N GLY A 128 -8.53 -19.12 7.24
CA GLY A 128 -7.97 -20.05 8.24
C GLY A 128 -8.51 -21.48 8.17
N ALA A 129 -9.30 -21.86 7.17
CA ALA A 129 -9.93 -23.16 7.10
C ALA A 129 -8.91 -24.31 6.85
N GLY A 130 -9.00 -25.37 7.64
CA GLY A 130 -8.34 -26.64 7.39
C GLY A 130 -7.23 -27.06 8.36
N LEU A 131 -6.83 -26.22 9.29
CA LEU A 131 -5.81 -26.57 10.30
C LEU A 131 -6.44 -26.60 11.71
N SER A 132 -6.23 -27.69 12.44
CA SER A 132 -6.88 -27.95 13.73
C SER A 132 -6.59 -26.87 14.80
N TYR A 133 -5.40 -26.30 14.80
CA TYR A 133 -4.99 -25.26 15.75
C TYR A 133 -5.65 -23.90 15.45
N PHE A 134 -6.09 -23.63 14.22
CA PHE A 134 -6.85 -22.42 13.93
C PHE A 134 -8.17 -22.37 14.66
N SER A 135 -8.80 -23.51 14.93
CA SER A 135 -10.07 -23.58 15.70
C SER A 135 -9.87 -23.12 17.15
N GLU A 136 -8.75 -23.47 17.78
CA GLU A 136 -8.42 -23.04 19.14
C GLU A 136 -8.15 -21.53 19.21
N TRP A 137 -7.30 -21.01 18.30
CA TRP A 137 -7.02 -19.57 18.23
C TRP A 137 -8.28 -18.76 17.91
N GLN A 138 -9.13 -19.27 17.01
CA GLN A 138 -10.41 -18.67 16.68
C GLN A 138 -11.31 -18.57 17.92
N ALA A 139 -11.41 -19.61 18.73
CA ALA A 139 -12.20 -19.62 19.95
C ALA A 139 -11.67 -18.59 20.97
N LYS A 140 -10.34 -18.52 21.16
CA LYS A 140 -9.70 -17.52 22.03
C LYS A 140 -9.98 -16.08 21.54
N LEU A 141 -9.82 -15.82 20.24
CA LEU A 141 -10.14 -14.52 19.68
C LEU A 141 -11.59 -14.11 19.94
N ILE A 142 -12.54 -14.99 19.65
CA ILE A 142 -13.97 -14.71 19.87
C ILE A 142 -14.27 -14.37 21.33
N ASN A 143 -13.69 -15.12 22.26
CA ASN A 143 -13.93 -14.96 23.69
C ASN A 143 -13.38 -13.64 24.25
N HIS A 144 -12.30 -13.12 23.68
CA HIS A 144 -11.63 -11.91 24.15
C HIS A 144 -11.89 -10.67 23.29
N TYR A 145 -12.66 -10.81 22.19
CA TYR A 145 -12.88 -9.72 21.24
C TYR A 145 -13.87 -8.68 21.73
N LYS A 146 -13.48 -7.43 21.65
CA LYS A 146 -14.36 -6.29 21.83
C LYS A 146 -14.09 -5.28 20.73
N SER A 147 -15.10 -4.96 19.93
CA SER A 147 -15.01 -3.94 18.89
C SER A 147 -15.42 -2.58 19.43
N GLU A 148 -14.65 -1.55 19.13
CA GLU A 148 -14.96 -0.16 19.42
C GLU A 148 -14.68 0.70 18.18
N ASN A 149 -15.54 1.69 17.93
CA ASN A 149 -15.36 2.66 16.87
C ASN A 149 -14.89 3.98 17.45
N LEU A 150 -13.87 4.57 16.84
CA LEU A 150 -13.41 5.93 17.12
C LEU A 150 -14.16 6.87 16.19
N SER A 151 -15.25 7.47 16.66
CA SER A 151 -16.11 8.33 15.84
C SER A 151 -15.66 9.78 15.81
N GLU A 152 -15.00 10.28 16.86
CA GLU A 152 -14.62 11.68 16.97
C GLU A 152 -13.37 12.03 16.14
N ASN A 153 -13.48 13.08 15.33
CA ASN A 153 -12.35 13.59 14.52
C ASN A 153 -11.73 14.82 15.22
N PHE A 154 -10.48 14.67 15.67
CA PHE A 154 -9.70 15.73 16.30
C PHE A 154 -8.69 16.39 15.33
N ARG A 155 -8.62 15.93 14.08
CA ARG A 155 -7.60 16.37 13.12
C ARG A 155 -8.05 17.53 12.25
N SER A 156 -9.29 17.47 11.79
CA SER A 156 -9.76 18.34 10.71
C SER A 156 -10.70 19.44 11.21
N LYS A 157 -10.78 20.54 10.49
CA LYS A 157 -11.78 21.57 10.70
C LYS A 157 -13.18 21.06 10.32
N LYS A 158 -14.21 21.65 10.92
CA LYS A 158 -15.60 21.24 10.82
C LYS A 158 -16.10 21.06 9.37
N ASN A 159 -15.88 22.04 8.51
CA ASN A 159 -16.36 21.98 7.12
C ASN A 159 -15.78 20.78 6.35
N ILE A 160 -14.53 20.40 6.64
CA ILE A 160 -13.89 19.24 6.01
C ILE A 160 -14.59 17.93 6.44
N ILE A 161 -14.90 17.82 7.73
CA ILE A 161 -15.56 16.62 8.28
C ILE A 161 -16.99 16.51 7.72
N GLU A 162 -17.75 17.62 7.74
CA GLU A 162 -19.11 17.66 7.18
C GLU A 162 -19.13 17.30 5.69
N PHE A 163 -18.19 17.86 4.92
CA PHE A 163 -18.06 17.52 3.51
C PHE A 163 -17.80 16.03 3.32
N ASN A 164 -16.83 15.44 4.03
CA ASN A 164 -16.50 14.03 3.92
C ASN A 164 -17.69 13.14 4.33
N ASN A 165 -18.36 13.48 5.43
CA ASN A 165 -19.54 12.74 5.88
C ASN A 165 -20.65 12.74 4.81
N ASN A 166 -20.92 13.87 4.20
CA ASN A 166 -21.94 14.00 3.15
C ASN A 166 -21.49 13.30 1.86
N PHE A 167 -20.26 13.53 1.42
CA PHE A 167 -19.72 12.92 0.21
C PHE A 167 -19.78 11.39 0.27
N PHE A 168 -19.27 10.78 1.35
CA PHE A 168 -19.29 9.32 1.48
C PHE A 168 -20.67 8.75 1.77
N SER A 169 -21.59 9.55 2.32
CA SER A 169 -23.01 9.15 2.44
C SER A 169 -23.65 8.97 1.07
N GLU A 170 -23.32 9.81 0.09
CA GLU A 170 -23.82 9.69 -1.28
C GLU A 170 -23.02 8.66 -2.08
N ALA A 171 -21.69 8.70 -1.98
CA ALA A 171 -20.80 7.82 -2.74
C ALA A 171 -21.07 6.34 -2.51
N LYS A 172 -21.46 5.92 -1.29
CA LYS A 172 -21.75 4.52 -1.02
C LYS A 172 -22.95 3.96 -1.81
N ASN A 173 -23.84 4.82 -2.35
CA ASN A 173 -24.96 4.39 -3.18
C ASN A 173 -24.54 3.83 -4.55
N ILE A 174 -23.29 4.09 -4.97
CA ILE A 174 -22.70 3.60 -6.23
C ILE A 174 -21.63 2.53 -6.01
N LEU A 175 -21.36 2.12 -4.76
CA LEU A 175 -20.39 1.10 -4.43
C LEU A 175 -21.00 -0.31 -4.56
N SER A 176 -20.14 -1.32 -4.74
CA SER A 176 -20.53 -2.72 -4.62
C SER A 176 -20.84 -3.10 -3.16
N ASP A 177 -21.64 -4.15 -2.96
CA ASP A 177 -22.05 -4.61 -1.63
C ASP A 177 -20.86 -4.87 -0.69
N GLU A 178 -19.76 -5.38 -1.21
CA GLU A 178 -18.52 -5.61 -0.47
C GLU A 178 -17.91 -4.31 0.08
N LEU A 179 -17.94 -3.25 -0.72
CA LEU A 179 -17.41 -1.94 -0.33
C LEU A 179 -18.37 -1.17 0.58
N ILE A 180 -19.68 -1.39 0.46
CA ILE A 180 -20.68 -0.76 1.34
C ILE A 180 -20.41 -1.08 2.81
N GLU A 181 -20.02 -2.31 3.13
CA GLU A 181 -19.72 -2.71 4.50
C GLU A 181 -18.53 -1.91 5.08
N ILE A 182 -17.51 -1.60 4.28
CA ILE A 182 -16.37 -0.77 4.67
C ILE A 182 -16.81 0.64 5.07
N TYR A 183 -17.82 1.18 4.36
CA TYR A 183 -18.32 2.54 4.59
C TYR A 183 -19.55 2.62 5.50
N LYS A 184 -19.93 1.52 6.13
CA LYS A 184 -21.12 1.47 7.01
C LYS A 184 -21.06 2.50 8.14
N ASN A 185 -19.92 2.59 8.81
CA ASN A 185 -19.65 3.49 9.93
C ASN A 185 -18.68 4.63 9.52
N HIS A 186 -18.89 5.25 8.34
CA HIS A 186 -18.00 6.26 7.83
C HIS A 186 -18.15 7.63 8.49
N LYS A 187 -19.30 7.92 9.10
CA LYS A 187 -19.58 9.22 9.71
C LYS A 187 -18.66 9.45 10.91
N GLN A 188 -18.09 10.64 10.93
CA GLN A 188 -17.24 11.13 12.02
C GLN A 188 -17.95 12.24 12.77
N ASP A 189 -17.86 12.22 14.09
CA ASP A 189 -18.31 13.29 14.97
C ASP A 189 -17.26 14.39 14.98
N PHE A 190 -17.69 15.61 15.23
CA PHE A 190 -16.85 16.82 15.21
C PHE A 190 -17.17 17.77 16.36
N THR A 191 -17.51 17.23 17.51
CA THR A 191 -17.87 18.00 18.71
C THR A 191 -16.78 18.99 19.11
N TYR A 192 -15.51 18.60 18.94
CA TYR A 192 -14.35 19.40 19.29
C TYR A 192 -13.67 20.06 18.09
N ALA A 193 -14.21 19.90 16.88
CA ALA A 193 -13.64 20.51 15.71
C ALA A 193 -13.85 22.03 15.71
N GLU A 194 -12.79 22.76 15.43
CA GLU A 194 -12.88 24.20 15.22
C GLU A 194 -13.64 24.53 13.93
N ASP A 195 -14.38 25.62 13.95
CA ASP A 195 -15.04 26.14 12.76
C ASP A 195 -14.01 26.47 11.65
N GLY A 196 -14.43 26.34 10.40
CA GLY A 196 -13.60 26.59 9.23
C GLY A 196 -13.29 25.35 8.43
N GLY A 197 -12.27 25.44 7.61
CA GLY A 197 -11.95 24.47 6.56
C GLY A 197 -12.54 24.93 5.21
N TYR A 198 -11.79 24.71 4.15
CA TYR A 198 -12.16 25.09 2.78
C TYR A 198 -12.03 23.89 1.86
N ILE A 199 -13.02 23.69 1.03
CA ILE A 199 -13.05 22.65 0.00
C ILE A 199 -13.34 23.31 -1.34
N ASN A 200 -12.52 23.02 -2.32
CA ASN A 200 -12.73 23.45 -3.70
C ASN A 200 -12.59 22.24 -4.63
N ILE A 201 -13.53 22.08 -5.56
CA ILE A 201 -13.53 20.98 -6.54
C ILE A 201 -13.58 21.61 -7.91
N ASN A 202 -12.56 21.37 -8.71
CA ASN A 202 -12.48 21.84 -10.09
C ASN A 202 -12.51 20.69 -11.06
N LEU A 203 -13.36 20.78 -12.07
CA LEU A 203 -13.47 19.83 -13.15
C LEU A 203 -12.94 20.48 -14.42
N PHE A 204 -12.06 19.77 -15.11
CA PHE A 204 -11.46 20.21 -16.36
C PHE A 204 -11.82 19.26 -17.50
N ASP A 205 -11.97 19.79 -18.70
CA ASP A 205 -12.14 18.97 -19.89
C ASP A 205 -10.91 18.10 -20.14
N LYS A 206 -11.14 16.86 -20.56
CA LYS A 206 -10.08 15.86 -20.73
C LYS A 206 -8.96 16.32 -21.67
N GLU A 207 -9.32 17.06 -22.72
CA GLU A 207 -8.35 17.52 -23.74
C GLU A 207 -7.35 18.53 -23.20
N VAL A 208 -7.78 19.41 -22.29
CA VAL A 208 -6.97 20.48 -21.70
C VAL A 208 -6.52 20.17 -20.27
N PHE A 209 -6.94 19.05 -19.71
CA PHE A 209 -6.76 18.67 -18.30
C PHE A 209 -5.34 18.95 -17.78
N ASN A 210 -4.33 18.43 -18.47
CA ASN A 210 -2.95 18.55 -17.98
C ASN A 210 -2.47 20.00 -17.87
N GLN A 211 -2.87 20.85 -18.82
CA GLN A 211 -2.43 22.25 -18.83
C GLN A 211 -3.17 23.09 -17.80
N GLU A 212 -4.49 22.94 -17.74
CA GLU A 212 -5.33 23.69 -16.81
C GLU A 212 -5.09 23.29 -15.36
N MET A 213 -4.91 21.99 -15.09
CA MET A 213 -4.54 21.50 -13.78
C MET A 213 -3.23 22.09 -13.26
N LEU A 214 -2.19 22.15 -14.11
CA LEU A 214 -0.89 22.73 -13.71
C LEU A 214 -1.00 24.23 -13.40
N LYS A 215 -1.73 24.99 -14.24
CA LYS A 215 -1.99 26.40 -14.01
C LYS A 215 -2.78 26.64 -12.73
N TYR A 216 -3.81 25.79 -12.50
CA TYR A 216 -4.64 25.85 -11.31
C TYR A 216 -3.82 25.60 -10.04
N ILE A 217 -3.02 24.53 -10.00
CA ILE A 217 -2.15 24.21 -8.86
C ILE A 217 -1.21 25.39 -8.56
N PHE A 218 -0.61 25.97 -9.60
CA PHE A 218 0.29 27.11 -9.44
C PHE A 218 -0.43 28.34 -8.87
N ALA A 219 -1.60 28.65 -9.39
CA ALA A 219 -2.40 29.78 -8.92
C ALA A 219 -2.83 29.58 -7.46
N GLU A 220 -3.29 28.39 -7.10
CA GLU A 220 -3.73 28.06 -5.75
C GLU A 220 -2.56 28.13 -4.74
N VAL A 221 -1.40 27.57 -5.09
CA VAL A 221 -0.20 27.64 -4.22
C VAL A 221 0.21 29.08 -3.98
N ASN A 222 0.20 29.93 -5.01
CA ASN A 222 0.53 31.35 -4.86
C ASN A 222 -0.52 32.12 -4.03
N ASP A 223 -1.79 31.84 -4.24
CA ASP A 223 -2.87 32.43 -3.47
C ASP A 223 -2.76 32.11 -1.98
N LEU A 224 -2.52 30.84 -1.66
CA LEU A 224 -2.32 30.38 -0.29
C LEU A 224 -1.11 31.05 0.39
N VAL A 225 -0.02 31.27 -0.35
CA VAL A 225 1.16 31.96 0.19
C VAL A 225 0.91 33.45 0.36
N GLN A 226 0.35 34.11 -0.65
CA GLN A 226 0.26 35.58 -0.70
C GLN A 226 -0.90 36.14 0.12
N ASN A 227 -2.04 35.48 0.07
CA ASN A 227 -3.27 35.98 0.67
C ASN A 227 -3.63 35.31 2.00
N TYR A 228 -3.18 34.05 2.20
CA TYR A 228 -3.50 33.29 3.42
C TYR A 228 -2.28 33.02 4.31
N MET A 229 -1.09 33.51 3.92
CA MET A 229 0.16 33.44 4.70
C MET A 229 0.61 31.98 5.05
N TYR A 230 0.18 30.98 4.26
CA TYR A 230 0.72 29.62 4.38
C TYR A 230 2.16 29.57 3.86
N SER A 231 2.98 28.73 4.46
CA SER A 231 4.31 28.42 3.92
C SER A 231 4.27 27.15 3.07
N PHE A 232 5.20 26.99 2.14
CA PHE A 232 5.26 25.81 1.26
C PHE A 232 5.29 24.49 2.01
N LYS A 233 5.88 24.45 3.22
CA LYS A 233 5.93 23.26 4.08
C LYS A 233 4.56 22.83 4.62
N ASP A 234 3.57 23.73 4.59
CA ASP A 234 2.22 23.49 5.11
C ASP A 234 1.30 22.90 4.01
N MET A 235 1.81 22.76 2.79
CA MET A 235 1.05 22.29 1.63
C MET A 235 1.54 20.92 1.17
N ALA A 236 0.60 20.08 0.73
CA ALA A 236 0.90 18.79 0.12
C ALA A 236 0.06 18.61 -1.16
N ILE A 237 0.70 18.10 -2.22
CA ILE A 237 0.03 17.75 -3.48
C ILE A 237 0.07 16.24 -3.61
N LEU A 238 -1.11 15.60 -3.63
CA LEU A 238 -1.26 14.16 -3.78
C LEU A 238 -1.61 13.83 -5.23
N CYS A 239 -0.94 12.83 -5.80
CA CYS A 239 -1.13 12.38 -7.18
C CYS A 239 -1.33 10.86 -7.23
N ASN A 240 -2.07 10.40 -8.23
CA ASN A 240 -2.29 8.96 -8.43
C ASN A 240 -1.07 8.24 -9.03
N THR A 241 -0.25 8.93 -9.81
CA THR A 241 0.86 8.32 -10.54
C THR A 241 2.15 9.12 -10.43
N ASN A 242 3.29 8.42 -10.51
CA ASN A 242 4.61 9.07 -10.55
C ASN A 242 4.78 9.99 -11.77
N LYS A 243 4.11 9.72 -12.89
CA LYS A 243 4.13 10.58 -14.08
C LYS A 243 3.45 11.94 -13.83
N GLU A 244 2.41 11.95 -13.03
CA GLU A 244 1.76 13.22 -12.60
C GLU A 244 2.67 13.99 -11.66
N ILE A 245 3.32 13.31 -10.71
CA ILE A 245 4.30 13.94 -9.82
C ILE A 245 5.42 14.59 -10.62
N GLU A 246 6.00 13.89 -11.61
CA GLU A 246 7.06 14.43 -12.47
C GLU A 246 6.60 15.70 -13.22
N LYS A 247 5.40 15.68 -13.83
CA LYS A 247 4.86 16.85 -14.54
C LYS A 247 4.66 18.06 -13.62
N ILE A 248 4.07 17.83 -12.45
CA ILE A 248 3.82 18.90 -11.47
C ILE A 248 5.15 19.45 -10.95
N ALA A 249 6.08 18.58 -10.62
CA ALA A 249 7.39 18.95 -10.14
C ALA A 249 8.19 19.78 -11.16
N ASP A 250 8.17 19.38 -12.43
CA ASP A 250 8.80 20.14 -13.51
C ASP A 250 8.16 21.54 -13.64
N TYR A 251 6.83 21.61 -13.57
CA TYR A 251 6.12 22.88 -13.68
C TYR A 251 6.40 23.81 -12.50
N LEU A 252 6.41 23.30 -11.27
CA LEU A 252 6.75 24.06 -10.06
C LEU A 252 8.21 24.53 -10.11
N SER A 253 9.13 23.68 -10.58
CA SER A 253 10.55 24.03 -10.74
C SER A 253 10.77 25.16 -11.73
N ILE A 254 10.11 25.12 -12.89
CA ILE A 254 10.19 26.19 -13.91
C ILE A 254 9.70 27.53 -13.34
N ASN A 255 8.71 27.48 -12.46
CA ASN A 255 8.12 28.66 -11.82
C ASN A 255 8.78 29.02 -10.47
N ASN A 256 9.94 28.44 -10.12
CA ASN A 256 10.72 28.70 -8.92
C ASN A 256 9.96 28.47 -7.59
N ILE A 257 9.00 27.53 -7.58
CA ILE A 257 8.34 27.11 -6.35
C ILE A 257 9.13 25.96 -5.73
N PRO A 258 9.62 26.09 -4.48
CA PRO A 258 10.34 25.04 -3.81
C PRO A 258 9.40 23.90 -3.42
N PHE A 259 9.84 22.65 -3.63
CA PHE A 259 9.09 21.46 -3.25
C PHE A 259 10.03 20.32 -2.87
N VAL A 260 9.48 19.30 -2.18
CA VAL A 260 10.16 18.06 -1.84
C VAL A 260 9.35 16.89 -2.40
N SER A 261 10.02 15.94 -3.05
CA SER A 261 9.41 14.70 -3.53
C SER A 261 10.31 13.52 -3.21
N ASN A 262 9.75 12.50 -2.54
CA ASN A 262 10.54 11.37 -2.05
C ASN A 262 11.01 10.41 -3.15
N GLU A 263 10.30 10.27 -4.26
CA GLU A 263 10.61 9.26 -5.28
C GLU A 263 10.62 9.76 -6.73
N GLY A 264 9.88 10.83 -7.03
CA GLY A 264 9.66 11.28 -8.43
C GLY A 264 10.89 11.94 -9.06
N LEU A 265 11.77 12.54 -8.26
CA LEU A 265 12.84 13.44 -8.71
C LEU A 265 14.25 12.91 -8.49
N LEU A 266 14.42 11.64 -8.24
CA LEU A 266 15.76 11.06 -8.26
C LEU A 266 16.35 11.22 -9.67
N ILE A 267 17.43 11.96 -9.78
CA ILE A 267 18.19 12.14 -11.03
C ILE A 267 18.41 10.80 -11.73
N SER A 268 18.63 9.75 -10.95
CA SER A 268 18.79 8.38 -11.45
C SER A 268 17.53 7.78 -12.12
N LYS A 269 16.35 8.33 -11.89
CA LYS A 269 15.09 7.88 -12.54
C LYS A 269 14.85 8.57 -13.89
N SER A 270 15.45 9.74 -14.14
CA SER A 270 15.32 10.44 -15.41
C SER A 270 15.80 9.57 -16.58
N LEU A 271 14.95 9.40 -17.59
CA LEU A 271 15.32 8.66 -18.82
C LEU A 271 16.53 9.26 -19.51
N LYS A 272 16.63 10.58 -19.54
CA LYS A 272 17.79 11.31 -20.12
C LYS A 272 19.08 10.98 -19.38
N VAL A 273 19.06 10.98 -18.06
CA VAL A 273 20.23 10.65 -17.23
C VAL A 273 20.58 9.16 -17.38
N LYS A 274 19.59 8.28 -17.35
CA LYS A 274 19.78 6.84 -17.60
C LYS A 274 20.39 6.57 -18.98
N LEU A 275 19.96 7.30 -20.01
CA LEU A 275 20.52 7.20 -21.34
C LEU A 275 21.99 7.65 -21.34
N ILE A 276 22.31 8.84 -20.81
CA ILE A 276 23.65 9.37 -20.71
C ILE A 276 24.58 8.39 -19.97
N VAL A 277 24.13 7.90 -18.79
CA VAL A 277 24.91 6.92 -18.00
C VAL A 277 25.11 5.62 -18.79
N SER A 278 24.10 5.14 -19.52
CA SER A 278 24.23 3.93 -20.34
C SER A 278 25.20 4.13 -21.51
N VAL A 279 25.19 5.29 -22.15
CA VAL A 279 26.14 5.65 -23.21
C VAL A 279 27.57 5.71 -22.65
N LEU A 280 27.78 6.36 -21.51
CA LEU A 280 29.08 6.42 -20.85
C LEU A 280 29.62 5.02 -20.49
N LYS A 281 28.77 4.15 -19.96
CA LYS A 281 29.10 2.74 -19.67
C LYS A 281 29.47 1.99 -20.96
N TYR A 282 28.72 2.20 -22.05
CA TYR A 282 29.01 1.58 -23.35
C TYR A 282 30.36 2.05 -23.92
N LEU A 283 30.67 3.32 -23.78
CA LEU A 283 31.98 3.85 -24.22
C LEU A 283 33.12 3.29 -23.38
N GLN A 284 32.90 2.97 -22.12
CA GLN A 284 33.89 2.34 -21.25
C GLN A 284 34.10 0.85 -21.55
N ASN A 285 33.03 0.13 -21.95
CA ASN A 285 33.07 -1.30 -22.27
C ASN A 285 32.17 -1.60 -23.47
N ASN A 286 32.76 -1.55 -24.67
CA ASN A 286 32.07 -1.72 -25.96
C ASN A 286 31.61 -3.16 -26.21
N ASP A 287 32.18 -4.13 -25.51
CA ASP A 287 31.96 -5.56 -25.77
C ASP A 287 30.78 -6.11 -24.97
N ASP A 288 30.22 -5.32 -24.04
CA ASP A 288 29.06 -5.75 -23.24
C ASP A 288 27.77 -5.60 -24.03
N GLY A 289 27.25 -6.74 -24.52
CA GLY A 289 26.01 -6.81 -25.29
C GLY A 289 24.77 -6.32 -24.49
N LEU A 290 24.76 -6.46 -23.18
CA LEU A 290 23.62 -6.00 -22.32
C LEU A 290 23.59 -4.47 -22.25
N ILE A 291 24.75 -3.83 -22.14
CA ILE A 291 24.84 -2.37 -22.14
C ILE A 291 24.39 -1.82 -23.51
N LYS A 292 24.81 -2.45 -24.60
CA LYS A 292 24.39 -2.07 -25.95
C LYS A 292 22.85 -2.13 -26.11
N VAL A 293 22.23 -3.23 -25.69
CA VAL A 293 20.79 -3.38 -25.72
C VAL A 293 20.10 -2.33 -24.83
N SER A 294 20.66 -2.05 -23.65
CA SER A 294 20.14 -1.02 -22.73
C SER A 294 20.18 0.39 -23.32
N VAL A 295 21.20 0.73 -24.12
CA VAL A 295 21.29 2.02 -24.83
C VAL A 295 20.24 2.09 -25.92
N LEU A 296 20.13 1.06 -26.75
CA LEU A 296 19.16 1.01 -27.85
C LEU A 296 17.71 1.09 -27.34
N ALA A 297 17.37 0.36 -26.27
CA ALA A 297 16.04 0.37 -25.67
C ALA A 297 15.64 1.72 -25.04
N LYS A 298 16.59 2.62 -24.79
CA LYS A 298 16.32 3.96 -24.24
C LYS A 298 16.33 5.07 -25.29
N LEU A 299 16.73 4.75 -26.52
CA LEU A 299 16.68 5.66 -27.66
C LEU A 299 15.33 5.61 -28.39
N HIS A 300 14.58 4.52 -28.21
CA HIS A 300 13.20 4.35 -28.65
C HIS A 300 12.20 4.68 -27.53
#